data_f9201bc3f10f62b3e2e55fa3c05a9e6e
#
_entry.id   f9201bc3f10f62b3e2e55fa3c05a9e6e
#
_cell.length_a   1.000
_cell.length_b   1.000
_cell.length_c   1.000
_cell.angle_alpha   90.00
_cell.angle_beta   90.00
_cell.angle_gamma   90.00
#
_symmetry.space_group_name_H-M   'P 1'
#
loop_
_entity.id
_entity.type
_entity.pdbx_description
1 polymer ?
#
loop_
_entity_poly.entity_id
_entity_poly.type
_entity_poly.pdbx_seq_one_letter_code
_entity_poly.pdbx_strand_id
1 'polypeptide(L)'
;MALKPLFSLVSGALGTALLALATGVLAQEGPQRDLPRVELTAGMHRIDAQVAQTDRQRAIGLMHRQDMPAHEGMLFVFEQPAQQCFWMKNTLLPLTAAFVADDGTVVNLADMKPQTLDSHCSAKPVRYVLEMNQGWFKQ
;
A
#
# COMPACT_ATOMS: atom_id res chain seq x y z
N MET A 1 -33.14 75.71 32.34
CA MET A 1 -33.33 74.27 32.26
C MET A 1 -32.23 73.72 31.37
N ALA A 2 -31.23 73.11 31.97
CA ALA A 2 -30.06 72.56 31.24
C ALA A 2 -30.19 71.07 31.08
N LEU A 3 -30.26 70.58 29.85
CA LEU A 3 -30.19 69.15 29.55
C LEU A 3 -28.69 68.73 29.47
N LYS A 4 -28.30 67.76 30.27
CA LYS A 4 -27.01 67.14 30.18
C LYS A 4 -26.98 66.05 29.08
N PRO A 5 -25.97 65.98 28.23
CA PRO A 5 -25.84 64.83 27.33
C PRO A 5 -25.17 63.67 28.09
N LEU A 6 -25.80 62.49 27.99
CA LEU A 6 -25.19 61.22 28.42
C LEU A 6 -24.17 60.79 27.36
N PHE A 7 -22.90 60.70 27.80
CA PHE A 7 -21.87 60.04 27.01
C PHE A 7 -21.93 58.52 27.30
N SER A 8 -22.33 57.76 26.28
CA SER A 8 -22.22 56.32 26.29
C SER A 8 -20.84 55.90 25.76
N LEU A 9 -20.01 55.34 26.63
CA LEU A 9 -18.77 54.74 26.24
C LEU A 9 -19.04 53.34 25.64
N VAL A 10 -18.85 53.24 24.33
CA VAL A 10 -18.85 51.94 23.66
C VAL A 10 -17.44 51.36 23.76
N SER A 11 -17.28 50.40 24.68
CA SER A 11 -16.06 49.56 24.77
C SER A 11 -16.00 48.61 23.57
N GLY A 12 -15.12 48.91 22.62
CA GLY A 12 -14.77 47.97 21.55
C GLY A 12 -13.94 46.84 22.08
N ALA A 13 -14.51 45.65 22.13
CA ALA A 13 -13.75 44.41 22.35
C ALA A 13 -13.06 44.05 21.04
N LEU A 14 -11.72 44.17 21.01
CA LEU A 14 -10.90 43.57 19.95
C LEU A 14 -10.92 42.03 20.14
N GLY A 15 -11.74 41.38 19.35
CA GLY A 15 -11.69 39.94 19.22
C GLY A 15 -10.46 39.52 18.39
N THR A 16 -9.41 39.06 19.04
CA THR A 16 -8.31 38.38 18.36
C THR A 16 -8.81 37.02 17.87
N ALA A 17 -9.13 36.93 16.58
CA ALA A 17 -9.38 35.63 15.95
C ALA A 17 -8.05 34.86 15.85
N LEU A 18 -7.87 33.86 16.71
CA LEU A 18 -6.82 32.85 16.53
C LEU A 18 -7.20 32.01 15.31
N LEU A 19 -6.52 32.25 14.18
CA LEU A 19 -6.50 31.28 13.08
C LEU A 19 -5.69 30.07 13.56
N ALA A 20 -6.36 29.00 13.96
CA ALA A 20 -5.75 27.68 14.13
C ALA A 20 -5.37 27.17 12.75
N LEU A 21 -4.10 27.29 12.38
CA LEU A 21 -3.53 26.58 11.24
C LEU A 21 -3.56 25.08 11.58
N ALA A 22 -4.58 24.39 11.09
CA ALA A 22 -4.60 22.95 11.08
C ALA A 22 -3.50 22.50 10.13
N THR A 23 -2.30 22.26 10.64
CA THR A 23 -1.26 21.54 9.94
C THR A 23 -1.75 20.10 9.79
N GLY A 24 -2.34 19.80 8.64
CA GLY A 24 -2.64 18.42 8.25
C GLY A 24 -1.32 17.67 8.19
N VAL A 25 -1.01 16.91 9.23
CA VAL A 25 0.03 15.91 9.19
C VAL A 25 -0.43 14.90 8.14
N LEU A 26 0.10 14.99 6.92
CA LEU A 26 0.01 13.91 5.95
C LEU A 26 0.70 12.72 6.63
N ALA A 27 -0.08 11.80 7.15
CA ALA A 27 0.44 10.55 7.69
C ALA A 27 1.19 9.88 6.55
N GLN A 28 2.51 9.87 6.62
CA GLN A 28 3.35 9.15 5.69
C GLN A 28 3.00 7.68 5.85
N GLU A 29 2.42 7.09 4.81
CA GLU A 29 2.04 5.68 4.87
C GLU A 29 3.31 4.85 5.04
N GLY A 30 3.43 4.24 6.21
CA GLY A 30 4.50 3.28 6.50
C GLY A 30 4.21 1.92 5.87
N PRO A 31 5.12 0.95 6.03
CA PRO A 31 4.90 -0.41 5.55
C PRO A 31 3.69 -1.05 6.23
N GLN A 32 2.81 -1.66 5.45
CA GLN A 32 1.72 -2.44 6.04
C GLN A 32 2.24 -3.81 6.50
N ARG A 33 1.95 -4.18 7.75
CA ARG A 33 2.43 -5.42 8.36
C ARG A 33 1.32 -6.26 9.00
N ASP A 34 0.13 -5.70 9.17
CA ASP A 34 -0.99 -6.31 9.90
C ASP A 34 -2.07 -6.86 8.97
N LEU A 35 -1.67 -7.46 7.84
CA LEU A 35 -2.60 -8.12 6.94
C LEU A 35 -2.86 -9.57 7.39
N PRO A 36 -4.05 -10.13 7.08
CA PRO A 36 -4.30 -11.56 7.24
C PRO A 36 -3.22 -12.38 6.54
N ARG A 37 -2.93 -13.56 7.07
CA ARG A 37 -1.92 -14.47 6.51
C ARG A 37 -2.55 -15.77 6.06
N VAL A 38 -1.94 -16.36 5.05
CA VAL A 38 -2.29 -17.69 4.54
C VAL A 38 -1.01 -18.49 4.30
N GLU A 39 -1.04 -19.77 4.65
CA GLU A 39 0.02 -20.69 4.28
C GLU A 39 -0.25 -21.22 2.87
N LEU A 40 0.73 -21.05 1.99
CA LEU A 40 0.73 -21.61 0.64
C LEU A 40 1.81 -22.68 0.54
N THR A 41 1.65 -23.58 -0.40
CA THR A 41 2.67 -24.61 -0.70
C THR A 41 3.05 -24.54 -2.18
N ALA A 42 4.36 -24.63 -2.44
CA ALA A 42 4.90 -24.77 -3.78
C ALA A 42 5.91 -25.93 -3.76
N GLY A 43 5.48 -27.10 -4.23
CA GLY A 43 6.23 -28.33 -4.04
C GLY A 43 6.44 -28.64 -2.56
N MET A 44 7.70 -28.73 -2.12
CA MET A 44 8.07 -28.94 -0.72
C MET A 44 8.21 -27.66 0.10
N HIS A 45 8.10 -26.50 -0.54
CA HIS A 45 8.29 -25.22 0.12
C HIS A 45 6.98 -24.68 0.69
N ARG A 46 7.04 -24.19 1.92
CA ARG A 46 5.95 -23.46 2.55
C ARG A 46 6.20 -21.97 2.47
N ILE A 47 5.15 -21.23 2.20
CA ILE A 47 5.15 -19.78 2.12
C ILE A 47 4.16 -19.23 3.12
N ASP A 48 4.57 -18.33 3.98
CA ASP A 48 3.71 -17.55 4.85
C ASP A 48 3.41 -16.22 4.15
N ALA A 49 2.28 -16.14 3.45
CA ALA A 49 1.92 -14.97 2.65
C ALA A 49 0.93 -14.08 3.39
N GLN A 50 1.21 -12.78 3.44
CA GLN A 50 0.21 -11.78 3.78
C GLN A 50 -0.75 -11.60 2.61
N VAL A 51 -2.05 -11.39 2.92
CA VAL A 51 -3.10 -11.31 1.89
C VAL A 51 -3.54 -9.86 1.71
N ALA A 52 -3.28 -9.29 0.53
CA ALA A 52 -3.75 -7.98 0.10
C ALA A 52 -4.96 -8.15 -0.81
N GLN A 53 -6.16 -7.80 -0.32
CA GLN A 53 -7.40 -8.04 -1.05
C GLN A 53 -8.30 -6.81 -1.21
N THR A 54 -8.01 -5.71 -0.52
CA THR A 54 -8.67 -4.42 -0.78
C THR A 54 -7.85 -3.58 -1.75
N ASP A 55 -8.47 -2.63 -2.43
CA ASP A 55 -7.77 -1.71 -3.33
C ASP A 55 -6.61 -0.99 -2.64
N ARG A 56 -6.84 -0.53 -1.40
CA ARG A 56 -5.80 0.11 -0.60
C ARG A 56 -4.65 -0.83 -0.26
N GLN A 57 -4.95 -2.06 0.17
CA GLN A 57 -3.93 -3.06 0.51
C GLN A 57 -3.09 -3.42 -0.71
N ARG A 58 -3.73 -3.61 -1.87
CA ARG A 58 -3.03 -3.89 -3.13
C ARG A 58 -2.19 -2.70 -3.59
N ALA A 59 -2.70 -1.48 -3.44
CA ALA A 59 -1.97 -0.27 -3.83
C ALA A 59 -0.70 -0.05 -3.00
N ILE A 60 -0.72 -0.36 -1.71
CA ILE A 60 0.45 -0.26 -0.83
C ILE A 60 1.39 -1.45 -1.06
N GLY A 61 0.86 -2.67 -1.13
CA GLY A 61 1.66 -3.87 -1.32
C GLY A 61 2.82 -3.96 -0.32
N LEU A 62 4.02 -4.23 -0.82
CA LEU A 62 5.26 -4.32 -0.04
C LEU A 62 6.06 -3.00 0.02
N MET A 63 5.42 -1.87 -0.31
CA MET A 63 6.07 -0.55 -0.21
C MET A 63 6.67 -0.31 1.18
N HIS A 64 7.80 0.37 1.21
CA HIS A 64 8.52 0.82 2.41
C HIS A 64 9.08 -0.28 3.31
N ARG A 65 8.98 -1.56 2.93
CA ARG A 65 9.64 -2.63 3.68
C ARG A 65 11.12 -2.64 3.42
N GLN A 66 11.89 -2.81 4.49
CA GLN A 66 13.36 -2.90 4.42
C GLN A 66 13.85 -4.34 4.38
N ASP A 67 13.04 -5.27 4.90
CA ASP A 67 13.32 -6.68 4.98
C ASP A 67 12.05 -7.53 4.85
N MET A 68 12.23 -8.75 4.38
CA MET A 68 11.20 -9.78 4.38
C MET A 68 11.87 -11.15 4.50
N PRO A 69 11.48 -11.96 5.50
CA PRO A 69 12.03 -13.33 5.64
C PRO A 69 11.89 -14.15 4.37
N ALA A 70 12.82 -15.06 4.12
CA ALA A 70 12.88 -15.82 2.88
C ALA A 70 11.62 -16.66 2.58
N HIS A 71 10.91 -17.11 3.63
CA HIS A 71 9.69 -17.90 3.50
C HIS A 71 8.41 -17.06 3.49
N GLU A 72 8.53 -15.74 3.57
CA GLU A 72 7.39 -14.81 3.53
C GLU A 72 7.21 -14.18 2.16
N GLY A 73 5.96 -13.79 1.89
CA GLY A 73 5.58 -13.07 0.68
C GLY A 73 4.27 -12.32 0.85
N MET A 74 3.77 -11.78 -0.24
CA MET A 74 2.45 -11.16 -0.28
C MET A 74 1.64 -11.72 -1.43
N LEU A 75 0.44 -12.22 -1.09
CA LEU A 75 -0.55 -12.68 -2.05
C LEU A 75 -1.56 -11.57 -2.31
N PHE A 76 -1.58 -11.08 -3.53
CA PHE A 76 -2.58 -10.14 -4.02
C PHE A 76 -3.77 -10.90 -4.57
N VAL A 77 -4.95 -10.61 -4.08
CA VAL A 77 -6.20 -11.25 -4.50
C VAL A 77 -7.09 -10.21 -5.16
N PHE A 78 -7.49 -10.50 -6.40
CA PHE A 78 -8.40 -9.68 -7.17
C PHE A 78 -9.76 -10.36 -7.29
N GLU A 79 -10.81 -9.58 -7.41
CA GLU A 79 -12.18 -10.09 -7.44
C GLU A 79 -12.50 -10.83 -8.74
N GLN A 80 -11.93 -10.35 -9.86
CA GLN A 80 -12.15 -10.90 -11.19
C GLN A 80 -10.83 -11.14 -11.92
N PRO A 81 -10.73 -12.15 -12.77
CA PRO A 81 -9.57 -12.33 -13.63
C PRO A 81 -9.41 -11.13 -14.58
N ALA A 82 -8.21 -10.57 -14.60
CA ALA A 82 -7.82 -9.52 -15.53
C ALA A 82 -6.31 -9.58 -15.76
N GLN A 83 -5.81 -8.87 -16.77
CA GLN A 83 -4.38 -8.62 -16.86
C GLN A 83 -3.98 -7.75 -15.68
N GLN A 84 -3.11 -8.28 -14.82
CA GLN A 84 -2.58 -7.57 -13.66
C GLN A 84 -1.19 -7.05 -13.97
N CYS A 85 -0.95 -5.78 -13.68
CA CYS A 85 0.33 -5.13 -13.90
C CYS A 85 0.85 -4.54 -12.59
N PHE A 86 2.12 -4.77 -12.30
CA PHE A 86 2.79 -4.36 -11.07
C PHE A 86 3.98 -3.47 -11.36
N TRP A 87 4.26 -2.56 -10.47
CA TRP A 87 5.44 -1.69 -10.45
C TRP A 87 6.16 -1.75 -9.11
N MET A 88 7.34 -1.17 -9.05
CA MET A 88 8.18 -1.17 -7.84
C MET A 88 8.28 0.22 -7.19
N LYS A 89 7.27 1.07 -7.38
CA LYS A 89 7.21 2.38 -6.73
C LYS A 89 7.29 2.22 -5.21
N ASN A 90 8.17 3.00 -4.57
CA ASN A 90 8.40 2.98 -3.12
C ASN A 90 8.70 1.58 -2.55
N THR A 91 9.14 0.65 -3.37
CA THR A 91 9.44 -0.73 -2.97
C THR A 91 10.93 -0.96 -2.99
N LEU A 92 11.51 -1.19 -1.81
CA LEU A 92 12.95 -1.25 -1.58
C LEU A 92 13.53 -2.64 -1.83
N LEU A 93 12.72 -3.68 -1.66
CA LEU A 93 13.14 -5.07 -1.81
C LEU A 93 13.14 -5.48 -3.29
N PRO A 94 14.19 -6.17 -3.77
CA PRO A 94 14.11 -6.87 -5.05
C PRO A 94 13.09 -8.00 -4.94
N LEU A 95 12.09 -8.02 -5.81
CA LEU A 95 10.99 -8.98 -5.77
C LEU A 95 10.85 -9.73 -7.10
N THR A 96 10.25 -10.91 -7.03
CA THR A 96 9.71 -11.60 -8.19
C THR A 96 8.20 -11.73 -8.01
N ALA A 97 7.43 -11.29 -9.00
CA ALA A 97 5.99 -11.51 -9.07
C ALA A 97 5.70 -12.81 -9.82
N ALA A 98 4.95 -13.70 -9.19
CA ALA A 98 4.36 -14.86 -9.84
C ALA A 98 2.88 -14.57 -10.12
N PHE A 99 2.52 -14.53 -11.38
CA PHE A 99 1.13 -14.39 -11.81
C PHE A 99 0.48 -15.77 -11.86
N VAL A 100 -0.58 -15.97 -11.09
CA VAL A 100 -1.13 -17.30 -10.79
C VAL A 100 -2.59 -17.40 -11.24
N ALA A 101 -2.88 -18.44 -11.99
CA ALA A 101 -4.25 -18.77 -12.42
C ALA A 101 -5.06 -19.36 -11.27
N ASP A 102 -6.38 -19.46 -11.43
CA ASP A 102 -7.32 -19.95 -10.42
C ASP A 102 -7.03 -21.39 -9.97
N ASP A 103 -6.44 -22.20 -10.84
CA ASP A 103 -6.05 -23.58 -10.53
C ASP A 103 -4.69 -23.70 -9.81
N GLY A 104 -4.04 -22.56 -9.52
CA GLY A 104 -2.73 -22.50 -8.87
C GLY A 104 -1.54 -22.56 -9.84
N THR A 105 -1.78 -22.64 -11.14
CA THR A 105 -0.72 -22.66 -12.16
C THR A 105 -0.06 -21.29 -12.27
N VAL A 106 1.27 -21.24 -12.22
CA VAL A 106 2.04 -20.03 -12.51
C VAL A 106 1.99 -19.75 -14.01
N VAL A 107 1.37 -18.65 -14.40
CA VAL A 107 1.26 -18.22 -15.80
C VAL A 107 2.58 -17.66 -16.31
N ASN A 108 3.20 -16.77 -15.53
CA ASN A 108 4.53 -16.21 -15.78
C ASN A 108 5.12 -15.62 -14.51
N LEU A 109 6.43 -15.43 -14.54
CA LEU A 109 7.23 -14.77 -13.49
C LEU A 109 7.79 -13.46 -14.04
N ALA A 110 7.97 -12.48 -13.17
CA ALA A 110 8.65 -11.24 -13.49
C ALA A 110 9.57 -10.82 -12.36
N ASP A 111 10.87 -10.76 -12.63
CA ASP A 111 11.83 -10.13 -11.72
C ASP A 111 11.69 -8.61 -11.81
N MET A 112 11.58 -7.95 -10.67
CA MET A 112 11.25 -6.54 -10.57
C MET A 112 12.32 -5.79 -9.80
N LYS A 113 12.91 -4.78 -10.45
CA LYS A 113 13.96 -3.95 -9.86
C LYS A 113 13.37 -2.93 -8.86
N PRO A 114 13.97 -2.79 -7.66
CA PRO A 114 13.52 -1.83 -6.66
C PRO A 114 13.37 -0.41 -7.19
N GLN A 115 12.35 0.29 -6.72
CA GLN A 115 12.09 1.71 -6.96
C GLN A 115 12.00 2.11 -8.43
N THR A 116 11.57 1.19 -9.31
CA THR A 116 11.30 1.47 -10.72
C THR A 116 9.81 1.57 -10.98
N LEU A 117 9.44 2.29 -12.03
CA LEU A 117 8.05 2.49 -12.45
C LEU A 117 7.67 1.63 -13.66
N ASP A 118 8.57 0.75 -14.10
CA ASP A 118 8.29 -0.19 -15.19
C ASP A 118 7.11 -1.07 -14.83
N SER A 119 6.27 -1.34 -15.81
CA SER A 119 5.09 -2.17 -15.65
C SER A 119 5.41 -3.62 -15.96
N HIS A 120 5.14 -4.52 -15.01
CA HIS A 120 5.30 -5.96 -15.14
C HIS A 120 3.94 -6.61 -15.11
N CYS A 121 3.53 -7.22 -16.24
CA CYS A 121 2.15 -7.67 -16.42
C CYS A 121 2.03 -9.19 -16.54
N SER A 122 0.86 -9.70 -16.17
CA SER A 122 0.50 -11.09 -16.43
C SER A 122 0.35 -11.33 -17.92
N ALA A 123 0.82 -12.51 -18.40
CA ALA A 123 0.69 -12.92 -19.78
C ALA A 123 -0.74 -13.31 -20.15
N LYS A 124 -1.56 -13.65 -19.17
CA LYS A 124 -2.98 -14.00 -19.27
C LYS A 124 -3.75 -13.36 -18.12
N PRO A 125 -5.10 -13.24 -18.20
CA PRO A 125 -5.91 -12.80 -17.09
C PRO A 125 -5.70 -13.70 -15.85
N VAL A 126 -5.46 -13.08 -14.69
CA VAL A 126 -5.27 -13.77 -13.40
C VAL A 126 -5.99 -13.05 -12.30
N ARG A 127 -6.35 -13.78 -11.22
CA ARG A 127 -6.86 -13.20 -9.96
C ARG A 127 -5.83 -13.17 -8.84
N TYR A 128 -4.71 -13.88 -9.01
CA TYR A 128 -3.71 -14.00 -7.96
C TYR A 128 -2.34 -13.57 -8.47
N VAL A 129 -1.65 -12.80 -7.63
CA VAL A 129 -0.24 -12.49 -7.84
C VAL A 129 0.49 -12.71 -6.52
N LEU A 130 1.56 -13.51 -6.53
CA LEU A 130 2.39 -13.77 -5.37
C LEU A 130 3.74 -13.08 -5.55
N GLU A 131 4.05 -12.14 -4.67
CA GLU A 131 5.38 -11.53 -4.60
C GLU A 131 6.23 -12.21 -3.54
N MET A 132 7.41 -12.63 -3.93
CA MET A 132 8.45 -13.20 -3.08
C MET A 132 9.76 -12.45 -3.26
N ASN A 133 10.69 -12.62 -2.32
CA ASN A 133 12.06 -12.14 -2.52
C ASN A 133 12.61 -12.69 -3.84
N GLN A 134 13.30 -11.83 -4.59
CA GLN A 134 13.89 -12.22 -5.88
C GLN A 134 14.82 -13.42 -5.70
N GLY A 135 14.73 -14.38 -6.58
CA GLY A 135 15.47 -15.63 -6.54
C GLY A 135 14.75 -16.79 -5.82
N TRP A 136 13.68 -16.52 -5.09
CA TRP A 136 12.94 -17.55 -4.36
C TRP A 136 12.42 -18.68 -5.29
N PHE A 137 11.90 -18.34 -6.45
CA PHE A 137 11.34 -19.31 -7.42
C PHE A 137 12.40 -20.12 -8.18
N LYS A 138 13.68 -19.90 -7.91
CA LYS A 138 14.79 -20.66 -8.53
C LYS A 138 15.28 -21.81 -7.67
N GLN A 139 14.62 -22.08 -6.55
CA GLN A 139 14.97 -23.16 -5.63
C GLN A 139 14.57 -24.53 -6.17
#